data_170584b4ee522dd36fd335885675e48a
#
_entry.id   170584b4ee522dd36fd335885675e48a
#
_cell.length_a   1.000
_cell.length_b   1.000
_cell.length_c   1.000
_cell.angle_alpha   90.00
_cell.angle_beta   90.00
_cell.angle_gamma   90.00
#
_symmetry.space_group_name_H-M   'P 1'
#
loop_
_entity.id
_entity.type
_entity.pdbx_description
1 polymer ?
#
loop_
_entity_poly.entity_id
_entity_poly.type
_entity_poly.pdbx_seq_one_letter_code
_entity_poly.pdbx_strand_id
1 'polypeptide(L)'
;MSQWFDGTISLPYNAAPSGFRIRKEHSLTTSRFGFKVGEKLVYPNHGVTVVEQIGESPIMEPGDTFYHLKMIGNNSRLMVPIRNTDRVGLRRLYQQKEIRSLFSLLEERVQKSHTDWKGRYRENLERMKTGRLEDVAAVLKNLNEVSKKKSLSFREKKMYDRAKYLIVSEVAIVKGIPEPEAEKLIARSLEKSLGH
;
A
#
# COMPACT_ATOMS: atom_id res chain seq x y z
N MET A 1 18.11 14.27 -2.60
CA MET A 1 18.31 12.84 -2.34
C MET A 1 17.98 12.59 -0.87
N SER A 2 16.76 12.25 -0.54
CA SER A 2 16.38 11.86 0.82
C SER A 2 15.95 10.41 0.77
N GLN A 3 16.85 9.55 1.21
CA GLN A 3 16.57 8.12 1.43
C GLN A 3 15.57 8.00 2.57
N TRP A 4 14.46 7.36 2.29
CA TRP A 4 13.47 6.99 3.27
C TRP A 4 13.98 5.75 4.00
N PHE A 5 14.62 5.95 5.16
CA PHE A 5 15.00 4.87 6.06
C PHE A 5 13.75 4.41 6.84
N ASP A 6 13.00 3.48 6.28
CA ASP A 6 11.91 2.80 6.98
C ASP A 6 12.31 1.42 7.55
N GLY A 7 13.59 1.07 7.50
CA GLY A 7 14.09 -0.22 7.98
C GLY A 7 13.77 -1.40 7.05
N THR A 8 13.41 -1.13 5.80
CA THR A 8 13.12 -2.13 4.77
C THR A 8 14.31 -2.27 3.84
N ILE A 9 14.78 -3.49 3.60
CA ILE A 9 15.82 -3.79 2.62
C ILE A 9 15.16 -4.31 1.34
N SER A 10 15.33 -3.56 0.25
CA SER A 10 14.95 -3.99 -1.10
C SER A 10 16.14 -4.69 -1.75
N LEU A 11 15.98 -5.96 -2.11
CA LEU A 11 17.02 -6.73 -2.82
C LEU A 11 16.86 -6.58 -4.33
N PRO A 12 17.96 -6.41 -5.08
CA PRO A 12 17.92 -6.41 -6.53
C PRO A 12 17.54 -7.80 -7.08
N TYR A 13 16.85 -7.82 -8.21
CA TYR A 13 16.22 -8.98 -8.86
C TYR A 13 17.15 -10.19 -9.10
N ASN A 14 18.46 -10.01 -9.15
CA ASN A 14 19.44 -11.05 -9.53
C ASN A 14 20.29 -11.60 -8.37
N ALA A 15 19.99 -11.34 -7.12
CA ALA A 15 20.79 -11.82 -6.01
C ALA A 15 20.10 -12.96 -5.23
N ALA A 16 19.68 -14.02 -5.91
CA ALA A 16 19.38 -15.28 -5.26
C ALA A 16 20.68 -16.13 -5.32
N PRO A 17 21.38 -16.39 -4.20
CA PRO A 17 22.50 -17.31 -4.19
C PRO A 17 21.99 -18.72 -4.52
N SER A 18 22.59 -19.35 -5.54
CA SER A 18 22.42 -20.75 -5.87
C SER A 18 22.95 -21.61 -4.70
N GLY A 19 22.06 -22.00 -3.81
CA GLY A 19 22.43 -22.78 -2.63
C GLY A 19 21.40 -22.75 -1.52
N PHE A 20 20.24 -22.13 -1.74
CA PHE A 20 19.20 -22.07 -0.73
C PHE A 20 18.55 -23.45 -0.55
N ARG A 21 19.07 -24.20 0.44
CA ARG A 21 18.45 -25.46 0.91
C ARG A 21 17.18 -25.11 1.66
N ILE A 22 16.03 -25.28 1.00
CA ILE A 22 14.72 -25.21 1.66
C ILE A 22 14.66 -26.34 2.67
N ARG A 23 14.92 -26.07 3.94
CA ARG A 23 14.46 -26.95 5.01
C ARG A 23 12.94 -26.88 5.03
N LYS A 24 12.30 -27.93 4.51
CA LYS A 24 10.90 -28.21 4.77
C LYS A 24 10.75 -28.62 6.25
N GLU A 25 10.75 -27.67 7.14
CA GLU A 25 10.17 -27.87 8.46
C GLU A 25 8.87 -27.09 8.51
N HIS A 26 7.78 -27.84 8.43
CA HIS A 26 6.44 -27.39 8.75
C HIS A 26 6.37 -27.17 10.27
N SER A 27 7.00 -26.12 10.74
CA SER A 27 6.65 -25.51 11.99
C SER A 27 5.71 -24.36 11.64
N LEU A 28 4.42 -24.55 11.84
CA LEU A 28 3.40 -23.50 11.90
C LEU A 28 3.76 -22.58 13.09
N THR A 29 4.84 -21.84 12.97
CA THR A 29 5.17 -20.79 13.92
C THR A 29 4.16 -19.68 13.67
N THR A 30 3.07 -19.71 14.41
CA THR A 30 2.16 -18.58 14.53
C THR A 30 3.01 -17.41 15.00
N SER A 31 3.34 -16.50 14.08
CA SER A 31 4.13 -15.33 14.45
C SER A 31 3.39 -14.56 15.54
N ARG A 32 4.15 -13.90 16.42
CA ARG A 32 3.62 -13.07 17.52
C ARG A 32 2.61 -12.02 17.05
N PHE A 33 2.58 -11.70 15.75
CA PHE A 33 1.70 -10.74 15.09
C PHE A 33 0.62 -11.38 14.19
N GLY A 34 0.54 -12.71 14.15
CA GLY A 34 -0.60 -13.44 13.59
C GLY A 34 -0.74 -13.47 12.07
N PHE A 35 0.25 -13.05 11.27
CA PHE A 35 0.22 -13.25 9.81
C PHE A 35 0.74 -14.63 9.43
N LYS A 36 0.18 -15.21 8.35
CA LYS A 36 0.47 -16.56 7.90
C LYS A 36 1.08 -16.56 6.50
N VAL A 37 1.86 -17.59 6.17
CA VAL A 37 2.32 -17.81 4.80
C VAL A 37 1.11 -17.94 3.87
N GLY A 38 1.17 -17.27 2.72
CA GLY A 38 0.07 -17.15 1.76
C GLY A 38 -0.93 -16.02 2.07
N GLU A 39 -0.86 -15.40 3.25
CA GLU A 39 -1.75 -14.30 3.61
C GLU A 39 -1.41 -13.05 2.78
N LYS A 40 -2.45 -12.37 2.28
CA LYS A 40 -2.30 -11.09 1.59
C LYS A 40 -2.37 -9.96 2.60
N LEU A 41 -1.39 -9.05 2.52
CA LEU A 41 -1.24 -7.91 3.42
C LEU A 41 -1.06 -6.63 2.60
N VAL A 42 -1.28 -5.50 3.22
CA VAL A 42 -0.96 -4.19 2.64
C VAL A 42 0.28 -3.63 3.32
N TYR A 43 1.29 -3.34 2.51
CA TYR A 43 2.44 -2.58 2.94
C TYR A 43 2.22 -1.11 2.57
N PRO A 44 2.19 -0.18 3.54
CA PRO A 44 1.93 1.24 3.29
C PRO A 44 2.79 1.80 2.17
N ASN A 45 2.20 2.62 1.31
CA ASN A 45 2.86 3.20 0.12
C ASN A 45 3.40 2.21 -0.93
N HIS A 46 3.37 0.90 -0.66
CA HIS A 46 3.85 -0.11 -1.62
C HIS A 46 2.72 -0.91 -2.25
N GLY A 47 1.60 -1.06 -1.55
CA GLY A 47 0.40 -1.77 -2.02
C GLY A 47 0.30 -3.19 -1.49
N VAL A 48 -0.41 -4.05 -2.20
CA VAL A 48 -0.71 -5.40 -1.72
C VAL A 48 0.48 -6.34 -1.92
N THR A 49 0.77 -7.09 -0.87
CA THR A 49 1.82 -8.11 -0.80
C THR A 49 1.23 -9.46 -0.41
N VAL A 50 1.99 -10.52 -0.67
CA VAL A 50 1.72 -11.85 -0.12
C VAL A 50 2.90 -12.29 0.73
N VAL A 51 2.64 -12.94 1.86
CA VAL A 51 3.67 -13.55 2.70
C VAL A 51 4.15 -14.83 2.00
N GLU A 52 5.35 -14.81 1.42
CA GLU A 52 5.93 -16.00 0.78
C GLU A 52 6.53 -16.96 1.83
N GLN A 53 7.18 -16.41 2.85
CA GLN A 53 7.86 -17.18 3.88
C GLN A 53 7.94 -16.40 5.19
N ILE A 54 8.06 -17.11 6.30
CA ILE A 54 8.38 -16.58 7.64
C ILE A 54 9.62 -17.31 8.11
N GLY A 55 10.68 -16.61 8.47
CA GLY A 55 11.93 -17.24 8.89
C GLY A 55 13.07 -16.26 9.07
N GLU A 56 14.22 -16.80 9.44
CA GLU A 56 15.46 -16.04 9.58
C GLU A 56 16.02 -15.63 8.22
N SER A 57 16.79 -14.56 8.19
CA SER A 57 17.51 -14.11 7.01
C SER A 57 18.99 -14.47 7.13
N PRO A 58 19.58 -15.09 6.09
CA PRO A 58 21.02 -15.42 6.12
C PRO A 58 21.94 -14.18 6.02
N ILE A 59 21.36 -13.00 5.77
CA ILE A 59 22.09 -11.73 5.54
C ILE A 59 22.04 -10.84 6.80
N MET A 60 21.19 -11.18 7.76
CA MET A 60 20.94 -10.40 8.98
C MET A 60 21.48 -11.10 10.23
N GLU A 61 21.44 -10.40 11.36
CA GLU A 61 21.88 -10.96 12.64
C GLU A 61 21.08 -12.24 12.98
N PRO A 62 21.76 -13.28 13.50
CA PRO A 62 21.11 -14.51 13.90
C PRO A 62 20.04 -14.27 14.97
N GLY A 63 18.87 -14.89 14.82
CA GLY A 63 17.77 -14.83 15.77
C GLY A 63 16.64 -13.85 15.42
N ASP A 64 16.81 -12.99 14.42
CA ASP A 64 15.72 -12.16 13.93
C ASP A 64 14.84 -12.93 12.92
N THR A 65 13.55 -12.96 13.18
CA THR A 65 12.57 -13.56 12.26
C THR A 65 11.91 -12.49 11.41
N PHE A 66 11.74 -12.77 10.12
CA PHE A 66 11.22 -11.86 9.10
C PHE A 66 9.99 -12.41 8.41
N TYR A 67 9.11 -11.51 7.98
CA TYR A 67 8.18 -11.77 6.91
C TYR A 67 8.88 -11.53 5.57
N HIS A 68 8.95 -12.54 4.73
CA HIS A 68 9.37 -12.41 3.34
C HIS A 68 8.12 -12.12 2.52
N LEU A 69 8.02 -10.89 2.04
CA LEU A 69 6.85 -10.39 1.34
C LEU A 69 7.14 -10.27 -0.14
N LYS A 70 6.21 -10.70 -0.97
CA LYS A 70 6.23 -10.47 -2.42
C LYS A 70 5.16 -9.47 -2.79
N MET A 71 5.55 -8.40 -3.46
CA MET A 71 4.65 -7.40 -4.02
C MET A 71 3.86 -8.00 -5.19
N ILE A 72 2.53 -7.87 -5.18
CA ILE A 72 1.69 -8.40 -6.25
C ILE A 72 1.88 -7.59 -7.54
N GLY A 73 2.02 -6.27 -7.44
CA GLY A 73 2.05 -5.39 -8.62
C GLY A 73 3.33 -5.44 -9.46
N ASN A 74 4.50 -5.76 -8.87
CA ASN A 74 5.78 -5.73 -9.59
C ASN A 74 6.71 -6.90 -9.26
N ASN A 75 6.23 -7.90 -8.53
CA ASN A 75 6.98 -9.08 -8.07
C ASN A 75 8.25 -8.77 -7.24
N SER A 76 8.45 -7.54 -6.79
CA SER A 76 9.56 -7.20 -5.88
C SER A 76 9.39 -7.93 -4.55
N ARG A 77 10.52 -8.31 -3.95
CA ARG A 77 10.56 -8.95 -2.64
C ARG A 77 11.07 -7.98 -1.59
N LEU A 78 10.45 -8.03 -0.42
CA LEU A 78 10.78 -7.22 0.75
C LEU A 78 10.92 -8.14 1.95
N MET A 79 11.78 -7.78 2.88
CA MET A 79 11.87 -8.45 4.18
C MET A 79 11.53 -7.45 5.28
N VAL A 80 10.59 -7.82 6.13
CA VAL A 80 10.14 -7.01 7.27
C VAL A 80 10.41 -7.79 8.55
N PRO A 81 11.28 -7.28 9.44
CA PRO A 81 11.44 -7.90 10.76
C PRO A 81 10.11 -7.96 11.48
N ILE A 82 9.77 -9.09 12.08
CA ILE A 82 8.48 -9.25 12.78
C ILE A 82 8.29 -8.17 13.84
N ARG A 83 9.36 -7.80 14.56
CA ARG A 83 9.35 -6.75 15.58
C ARG A 83 9.02 -5.35 15.03
N ASN A 84 9.19 -5.12 13.72
CA ASN A 84 8.95 -3.83 13.08
C ASN A 84 7.60 -3.76 12.36
N THR A 85 6.80 -4.80 12.41
CA THR A 85 5.52 -4.90 11.69
C THR A 85 4.59 -3.71 11.97
N ASP A 86 4.42 -3.35 13.23
CA ASP A 86 3.59 -2.20 13.63
C ASP A 86 4.21 -0.87 13.20
N ARG A 87 5.54 -0.75 13.33
CA ARG A 87 6.26 0.47 12.96
C ARG A 87 6.16 0.79 11.48
N VAL A 88 6.21 -0.23 10.61
CA VAL A 88 6.05 -0.06 9.17
C VAL A 88 4.58 0.01 8.74
N GLY A 89 3.64 -0.27 9.65
CA GLY A 89 2.20 -0.22 9.40
C GLY A 89 1.69 -1.36 8.50
N LEU A 90 2.35 -2.52 8.51
CA LEU A 90 1.89 -3.70 7.76
C LEU A 90 0.53 -4.15 8.31
N ARG A 91 -0.49 -4.24 7.44
CA ARG A 91 -1.86 -4.56 7.83
C ARG A 91 -2.53 -5.57 6.92
N ARG A 92 -3.62 -6.15 7.40
CA ARG A 92 -4.53 -6.96 6.57
C ARG A 92 -5.27 -6.08 5.56
N LEU A 93 -5.76 -6.72 4.49
CA LEU A 93 -6.67 -6.05 3.56
C LEU A 93 -7.95 -5.65 4.28
N TYR A 94 -8.55 -4.58 3.79
CA TYR A 94 -9.90 -4.18 4.21
C TYR A 94 -10.92 -5.26 3.85
N GLN A 95 -11.99 -5.33 4.64
CA GLN A 95 -13.12 -6.22 4.36
C GLN A 95 -14.09 -5.56 3.38
N GLN A 96 -14.99 -6.34 2.81
CA GLN A 96 -16.03 -5.85 1.89
C GLN A 96 -16.88 -4.69 2.47
N LYS A 97 -17.13 -4.71 3.79
CA LYS A 97 -17.87 -3.63 4.47
C LYS A 97 -17.09 -2.31 4.44
N GLU A 98 -15.80 -2.36 4.73
CA GLU A 98 -14.92 -1.19 4.73
C GLU A 98 -14.72 -0.63 3.32
N ILE A 99 -14.64 -1.50 2.30
CA ILE A 99 -14.62 -1.08 0.90
C ILE A 99 -15.91 -0.33 0.52
N ARG A 100 -17.09 -0.74 1.03
CA ARG A 100 -18.33 0.02 0.80
C ARG A 100 -18.25 1.42 1.43
N SER A 101 -17.76 1.53 2.65
CA SER A 101 -17.55 2.83 3.31
C SER A 101 -16.54 3.71 2.55
N LEU A 102 -15.51 3.10 1.97
CA LEU A 102 -14.56 3.81 1.10
C LEU A 102 -15.26 4.45 -0.12
N PHE A 103 -16.14 3.70 -0.79
CA PHE A 103 -16.89 4.25 -1.93
C PHE A 103 -17.79 5.42 -1.51
N SER A 104 -18.47 5.33 -0.37
CA SER A 104 -19.24 6.46 0.19
C SER A 104 -18.34 7.68 0.44
N LEU A 105 -17.16 7.49 1.02
CA LEU A 105 -16.17 8.53 1.23
C LEU A 105 -15.71 9.17 -0.11
N LEU A 106 -15.50 8.37 -1.15
CA LEU A 106 -15.11 8.86 -2.48
C LEU A 106 -16.22 9.70 -3.13
N GLU A 107 -17.50 9.43 -2.85
CA GLU A 107 -18.66 10.14 -3.41
C GLU A 107 -19.00 11.43 -2.64
N GLU A 108 -18.55 11.58 -1.39
CA GLU A 108 -18.75 12.81 -0.62
C GLU A 108 -18.04 14.00 -1.27
N ARG A 109 -18.54 15.22 -1.03
CA ARG A 109 -17.87 16.44 -1.45
C ARG A 109 -16.48 16.59 -0.82
N VAL A 110 -15.56 17.13 -1.59
CA VAL A 110 -14.22 17.45 -1.08
C VAL A 110 -14.32 18.61 -0.09
N GLN A 111 -13.82 18.41 1.12
CA GLN A 111 -13.63 19.52 2.05
C GLN A 111 -12.53 20.44 1.53
N LYS A 112 -12.70 21.76 1.73
CA LYS A 112 -11.73 22.76 1.27
C LYS A 112 -10.33 22.43 1.78
N SER A 113 -9.44 22.08 0.87
CA SER A 113 -8.02 21.88 1.13
C SER A 113 -7.28 23.22 1.11
N HIS A 114 -6.07 23.25 1.63
CA HIS A 114 -5.19 24.40 1.56
C HIS A 114 -5.09 24.97 0.14
N THR A 115 -5.25 26.28 -0.03
CA THR A 115 -5.09 26.95 -1.32
C THR A 115 -3.64 26.94 -1.78
N ASP A 116 -2.68 26.96 -0.85
CA ASP A 116 -1.25 26.86 -1.12
C ASP A 116 -0.84 25.44 -1.49
N TRP A 117 -0.11 25.30 -2.62
CA TRP A 117 0.33 23.99 -3.11
C TRP A 117 1.33 23.29 -2.17
N LYS A 118 2.19 24.04 -1.46
CA LYS A 118 3.18 23.48 -0.54
C LYS A 118 2.50 22.88 0.69
N GLY A 119 1.53 23.58 1.26
CA GLY A 119 0.72 23.11 2.40
C GLY A 119 -0.05 21.85 2.03
N ARG A 120 -0.76 21.89 0.90
CA ARG A 120 -1.51 20.73 0.36
C ARG A 120 -0.61 19.52 0.09
N TYR A 121 0.56 19.72 -0.53
CA TYR A 121 1.49 18.63 -0.79
C TYR A 121 1.99 17.98 0.50
N ARG A 122 2.33 18.78 1.52
CA ARG A 122 2.78 18.28 2.82
C ARG A 122 1.68 17.48 3.51
N GLU A 123 0.47 18.02 3.57
CA GLU A 123 -0.69 17.33 4.16
C GLU A 123 -0.96 16.00 3.46
N ASN A 124 -1.03 15.99 2.14
CA ASN A 124 -1.25 14.77 1.36
C ASN A 124 -0.12 13.75 1.58
N LEU A 125 1.12 14.20 1.72
CA LEU A 125 2.25 13.33 1.99
C LEU A 125 2.13 12.63 3.35
N GLU A 126 1.72 13.37 4.40
CA GLU A 126 1.49 12.78 5.72
C GLU A 126 0.34 11.76 5.69
N ARG A 127 -0.76 12.08 5.00
CA ARG A 127 -1.87 11.13 4.80
C ARG A 127 -1.44 9.85 4.09
N MET A 128 -0.60 9.96 3.05
CA MET A 128 -0.08 8.77 2.34
C MET A 128 0.76 7.86 3.25
N LYS A 129 1.46 8.43 4.25
CA LYS A 129 2.31 7.65 5.19
C LYS A 129 1.51 6.77 6.13
N THR A 130 0.27 7.12 6.45
CA THR A 130 -0.57 6.34 7.39
C THR A 130 -0.87 4.93 6.87
N GLY A 131 -0.86 4.73 5.55
CA GLY A 131 -1.27 3.48 4.92
C GLY A 131 -2.75 3.14 5.05
N ARG A 132 -3.55 4.00 5.70
CA ARG A 132 -5.00 3.83 5.82
C ARG A 132 -5.66 4.18 4.49
N LEU A 133 -6.59 3.33 4.07
CA LEU A 133 -7.23 3.49 2.77
C LEU A 133 -8.07 4.77 2.69
N GLU A 134 -8.67 5.18 3.80
CA GLU A 134 -9.44 6.43 3.90
C GLU A 134 -8.56 7.68 3.68
N ASP A 135 -7.36 7.68 4.25
CA ASP A 135 -6.40 8.77 4.08
C ASP A 135 -5.89 8.83 2.63
N VAL A 136 -5.60 7.67 2.04
CA VAL A 136 -5.20 7.58 0.63
C VAL A 136 -6.34 8.03 -0.29
N ALA A 137 -7.60 7.69 0.03
CA ALA A 137 -8.78 8.14 -0.71
C ALA A 137 -8.97 9.66 -0.61
N ALA A 138 -8.75 10.24 0.55
CA ALA A 138 -8.81 11.70 0.73
C ALA A 138 -7.75 12.40 -0.15
N VAL A 139 -6.53 11.84 -0.25
CA VAL A 139 -5.48 12.34 -1.15
C VAL A 139 -5.91 12.24 -2.61
N LEU A 140 -6.46 11.09 -3.03
CA LEU A 140 -6.94 10.87 -4.40
C LEU A 140 -8.04 11.87 -4.77
N LYS A 141 -9.05 12.05 -3.90
CA LYS A 141 -10.14 13.03 -4.08
C LYS A 141 -9.61 14.45 -4.23
N ASN A 142 -8.76 14.87 -3.30
CA ASN A 142 -8.19 16.21 -3.27
C ASN A 142 -7.43 16.51 -4.58
N LEU A 143 -6.55 15.61 -4.99
CA LEU A 143 -5.78 15.79 -6.22
C LEU A 143 -6.64 15.65 -7.48
N ASN A 144 -7.70 14.84 -7.46
CA ASN A 144 -8.68 14.77 -8.54
C ASN A 144 -9.41 16.10 -8.72
N GLU A 145 -9.89 16.74 -7.65
CA GLU A 145 -10.51 18.06 -7.70
C GLU A 145 -9.56 19.12 -8.24
N VAL A 146 -8.30 19.13 -7.76
CA VAL A 146 -7.28 20.07 -8.27
C VAL A 146 -7.04 19.85 -9.76
N SER A 147 -6.98 18.61 -10.24
CA SER A 147 -6.74 18.28 -11.65
C SER A 147 -7.83 18.79 -12.60
N LYS A 148 -9.06 18.95 -12.10
CA LYS A 148 -10.19 19.52 -12.86
C LYS A 148 -10.08 21.05 -13.02
N LYS A 149 -9.40 21.72 -12.08
CA LYS A 149 -9.27 23.19 -12.07
C LYS A 149 -7.97 23.67 -12.70
N LYS A 150 -6.90 22.89 -12.59
CA LYS A 150 -5.56 23.21 -13.13
C LYS A 150 -4.72 21.95 -13.28
N SER A 151 -3.69 22.00 -14.10
CA SER A 151 -2.71 20.93 -14.24
C SER A 151 -2.00 20.64 -12.90
N LEU A 152 -1.89 19.38 -12.55
CA LEU A 152 -1.10 18.94 -11.40
C LEU A 152 0.39 19.16 -11.69
N SER A 153 1.14 19.57 -10.66
CA SER A 153 2.60 19.54 -10.73
C SER A 153 3.10 18.09 -10.86
N PHE A 154 4.32 17.90 -11.32
CA PHE A 154 4.92 16.56 -11.48
C PHE A 154 4.86 15.72 -10.18
N ARG A 155 5.10 16.35 -9.03
CA ARG A 155 5.03 15.68 -7.72
C ARG A 155 3.59 15.30 -7.35
N GLU A 156 2.64 16.21 -7.59
CA GLU A 156 1.21 15.95 -7.34
C GLU A 156 0.70 14.85 -8.26
N LYS A 157 1.09 14.84 -9.54
CA LYS A 157 0.73 13.78 -10.47
C LYS A 157 1.25 12.42 -10.02
N LYS A 158 2.53 12.31 -9.64
CA LYS A 158 3.07 11.06 -9.08
C LYS A 158 2.32 10.60 -7.84
N MET A 159 1.94 11.51 -6.95
CA MET A 159 1.18 11.20 -5.74
C MET A 159 -0.25 10.75 -6.09
N TYR A 160 -0.91 11.40 -7.05
CA TYR A 160 -2.21 11.01 -7.58
C TYR A 160 -2.19 9.59 -8.15
N ASP A 161 -1.24 9.31 -9.05
CA ASP A 161 -1.09 8.00 -9.67
C ASP A 161 -0.81 6.91 -8.61
N ARG A 162 0.01 7.24 -7.59
CA ARG A 162 0.30 6.33 -6.48
C ARG A 162 -0.92 6.06 -5.62
N ALA A 163 -1.66 7.09 -5.21
CA ALA A 163 -2.88 6.95 -4.42
C ALA A 163 -3.93 6.12 -5.19
N LYS A 164 -4.10 6.40 -6.47
CA LYS A 164 -4.99 5.63 -7.36
C LYS A 164 -4.61 4.17 -7.42
N TYR A 165 -3.33 3.85 -7.66
CA TYR A 165 -2.82 2.49 -7.70
C TYR A 165 -3.10 1.73 -6.40
N LEU A 166 -2.82 2.35 -5.23
CA LEU A 166 -3.02 1.71 -3.93
C LEU A 166 -4.48 1.34 -3.69
N ILE A 167 -5.41 2.23 -4.04
CA ILE A 167 -6.85 1.97 -3.86
C ILE A 167 -7.33 0.92 -4.86
N VAL A 168 -6.97 1.07 -6.14
CA VAL A 168 -7.40 0.15 -7.21
C VAL A 168 -6.94 -1.28 -6.90
N SER A 169 -5.67 -1.47 -6.56
CA SER A 169 -5.11 -2.80 -6.29
C SER A 169 -5.77 -3.49 -5.09
N GLU A 170 -6.04 -2.76 -4.00
CA GLU A 170 -6.69 -3.35 -2.84
C GLU A 170 -8.17 -3.64 -3.10
N VAL A 171 -8.90 -2.69 -3.72
CA VAL A 171 -10.31 -2.87 -4.10
C VAL A 171 -10.49 -4.06 -5.06
N ALA A 172 -9.63 -4.18 -6.07
CA ALA A 172 -9.67 -5.28 -7.03
C ALA A 172 -9.56 -6.64 -6.33
N ILE A 173 -8.60 -6.78 -5.42
CA ILE A 173 -8.38 -8.02 -4.68
C ILE A 173 -9.53 -8.33 -3.74
N VAL A 174 -10.02 -7.35 -2.97
CA VAL A 174 -11.10 -7.55 -2.00
C VAL A 174 -12.43 -7.87 -2.69
N LYS A 175 -12.71 -7.23 -3.84
CA LYS A 175 -13.92 -7.50 -4.62
C LYS A 175 -13.81 -8.71 -5.54
N GLY A 176 -12.60 -9.23 -5.77
CA GLY A 176 -12.36 -10.32 -6.71
C GLY A 176 -12.61 -9.93 -8.17
N ILE A 177 -12.32 -8.67 -8.55
CA ILE A 177 -12.51 -8.14 -9.89
C ILE A 177 -11.17 -7.71 -10.50
N PRO A 178 -11.05 -7.61 -11.84
CA PRO A 178 -9.87 -7.07 -12.50
C PRO A 178 -9.60 -5.61 -12.12
N GLU A 179 -8.31 -5.20 -12.05
CA GLU A 179 -7.94 -3.81 -11.76
C GLU A 179 -8.60 -2.78 -12.68
N PRO A 180 -8.74 -2.99 -14.01
CA PRO A 180 -9.44 -2.05 -14.87
C PRO A 180 -10.92 -1.84 -14.52
N GLU A 181 -11.58 -2.85 -13.96
CA GLU A 181 -12.96 -2.73 -13.49
C GLU A 181 -13.02 -1.96 -12.17
N ALA A 182 -12.13 -2.27 -11.24
CA ALA A 182 -12.00 -1.50 -10.00
C ALA A 182 -11.70 -0.02 -10.27
N GLU A 183 -10.82 0.27 -11.23
CA GLU A 183 -10.50 1.63 -11.67
C GLU A 183 -11.74 2.38 -12.19
N LYS A 184 -12.56 1.74 -13.01
CA LYS A 184 -13.82 2.32 -13.51
C LYS A 184 -14.80 2.64 -12.37
N LEU A 185 -14.90 1.74 -11.37
CA LEU A 185 -15.77 1.99 -10.21
C LEU A 185 -15.31 3.20 -9.41
N ILE A 186 -14.00 3.30 -9.13
CA ILE A 186 -13.40 4.41 -8.40
C ILE A 186 -13.58 5.73 -9.18
N ALA A 187 -13.34 5.73 -10.49
CA ALA A 187 -13.52 6.91 -11.33
C ALA A 187 -14.96 7.43 -11.28
N ARG A 188 -15.96 6.54 -11.38
CA ARG A 188 -17.39 6.91 -11.26
C ARG A 188 -17.72 7.54 -9.90
N SER A 189 -17.17 7.01 -8.81
CA SER A 189 -17.39 7.60 -7.48
C SER A 189 -16.73 8.97 -7.33
N LEU A 190 -15.55 9.16 -7.89
CA LEU A 190 -14.90 10.48 -7.94
C LEU A 190 -15.67 11.50 -8.80
N GLU A 191 -16.29 11.06 -9.89
CA GLU A 191 -17.14 11.94 -10.71
C GLU A 191 -18.38 12.41 -9.95
N LYS A 192 -19.04 11.53 -9.19
CA LYS A 192 -20.20 11.91 -8.36
C LYS A 192 -19.83 12.97 -7.32
N SER A 193 -18.63 12.92 -6.75
CA SER A 193 -18.16 13.91 -5.77
C SER A 193 -18.02 15.34 -6.35
N LEU A 194 -17.92 15.46 -7.67
CA LEU A 194 -17.75 16.73 -8.39
C LEU A 194 -19.09 17.30 -8.92
N GLY A 195 -20.10 16.44 -9.06
CA GLY A 195 -21.37 16.74 -9.76
C GLY A 195 -22.49 17.29 -8.89
N HIS A 196 -22.22 17.60 -7.62
CA HIS A 196 -23.24 18.15 -6.69
C HIS A 196 -22.85 19.50 -6.13
#